data_17b4b11ccba3c8611912aa44f3e5e956
#
_entry.id   17b4b11ccba3c8611912aa44f3e5e956
#
_cell.length_a   1.000
_cell.length_b   1.000
_cell.length_c   1.000
_cell.angle_alpha   90.00
_cell.angle_beta   90.00
_cell.angle_gamma   90.00
#
_symmetry.space_group_name_H-M   'P 1'
#
loop_
_entity.id
_entity.type
_entity.pdbx_description
1 polymer ?
#
loop_
_entity_poly.entity_id
_entity_poly.type
_entity_poly.pdbx_seq_one_letter_code
_entity_poly.pdbx_strand_id
1 'polypeptide(L)'
;DSTIGMMLTDRRGEGGYFNRVASFDALFRPTEADSITINAAFSNSRYSPEMREELDLGGEEISDRALNVEYVHTKRDWFAFVGYHDYGDDFRADLGFIPQVGYRQANAGGGYLWWGDDDNWYNRIELGGYIDRSEDQEGGLLGSGTQLWVEGQGPLQTNFHIRIGNRTVVYEGVRFDGLFTPFVRFRMRPASWIRFHVNGFFGDWVDFTHVQPADRVRLSGGATFNVGRHLELDLTHLYSTLDVDGGQLFEANAPQLAAVWQFNTRTFFRAIVQFTDIARNQDLYEDDIDELSRDYFVQLLFSYKVNPQTVFFLGYSDGGEENQDISLTATNRSLFFKIGYAWTW
;
A
#
# COMPACT_ATOMS: atom_id res chain seq x y z
N ASP A 1 3.88 25.55 16.87
CA ASP A 1 3.28 26.18 15.68
C ASP A 1 2.01 25.41 15.31
N SER A 2 0.90 26.15 15.11
CA SER A 2 -0.38 25.59 14.69
C SER A 2 -0.73 26.10 13.31
N THR A 3 -1.42 25.30 12.52
CA THR A 3 -1.85 25.67 11.16
C THR A 3 -3.33 25.37 10.97
N ILE A 4 -3.99 26.16 10.15
CA ILE A 4 -5.38 25.97 9.74
C ILE A 4 -5.41 26.09 8.21
N GLY A 5 -6.15 25.20 7.56
CA GLY A 5 -6.37 25.20 6.12
C GLY A 5 -7.84 25.06 5.77
N MET A 6 -8.18 25.47 4.57
CA MET A 6 -9.49 25.25 3.96
C MET A 6 -9.31 24.96 2.48
N MET A 7 -10.06 24.03 1.95
CA MET A 7 -10.08 23.70 0.54
C MET A 7 -11.53 23.59 0.04
N LEU A 8 -11.75 24.13 -1.17
CA LEU A 8 -13.00 23.98 -1.90
C LEU A 8 -12.70 23.33 -3.24
N THR A 9 -13.46 22.31 -3.60
CA THR A 9 -13.39 21.71 -4.92
C THR A 9 -14.77 21.70 -5.56
N ASP A 10 -14.83 21.91 -6.90
CA ASP A 10 -16.06 21.83 -7.69
C ASP A 10 -15.71 21.14 -9.02
N ARG A 11 -16.18 19.91 -9.19
CA ARG A 11 -16.09 19.14 -10.42
C ARG A 11 -17.45 19.10 -11.07
N ARG A 12 -17.51 19.37 -12.37
CA ARG A 12 -18.75 19.37 -13.14
C ARG A 12 -18.57 18.60 -14.44
N GLY A 13 -19.65 18.01 -14.93
CA GLY A 13 -19.69 17.27 -16.18
C GLY A 13 -21.03 17.38 -16.90
N GLU A 14 -21.20 16.57 -17.91
CA GLU A 14 -22.44 16.51 -18.69
C GLU A 14 -23.59 15.90 -17.87
N GLY A 15 -24.83 16.09 -18.35
CA GLY A 15 -26.03 15.52 -17.69
C GLY A 15 -26.35 16.12 -16.33
N GLY A 16 -25.77 17.29 -15.98
CA GLY A 16 -26.00 17.94 -14.69
C GLY A 16 -25.18 17.35 -13.55
N TYR A 17 -24.20 16.48 -13.85
CA TYR A 17 -23.26 15.95 -12.88
C TYR A 17 -22.46 17.06 -12.21
N PHE A 18 -22.33 16.95 -10.89
CA PHE A 18 -21.36 17.72 -10.12
C PHE A 18 -20.93 16.95 -8.85
N ASN A 19 -19.72 17.23 -8.38
CA ASN A 19 -19.24 16.87 -7.04
C ASN A 19 -18.55 18.10 -6.45
N ARG A 20 -19.01 18.54 -5.29
CA ARG A 20 -18.47 19.67 -4.54
C ARG A 20 -18.05 19.21 -3.17
N VAL A 21 -16.84 19.60 -2.77
CA VAL A 21 -16.34 19.31 -1.43
C VAL A 21 -15.82 20.60 -0.81
N ALA A 22 -16.26 20.86 0.41
CA ALA A 22 -15.69 21.86 1.30
C ALA A 22 -14.97 21.14 2.42
N SER A 23 -13.69 21.42 2.63
CA SER A 23 -12.92 20.83 3.71
C SER A 23 -12.21 21.88 4.55
N PHE A 24 -12.03 21.55 5.82
CA PHE A 24 -11.28 22.30 6.81
C PHE A 24 -10.27 21.36 7.46
N ASP A 25 -9.04 21.82 7.60
CA ASP A 25 -7.98 21.11 8.29
C ASP A 25 -7.31 22.01 9.33
N ALA A 26 -6.92 21.42 10.45
CA ALA A 26 -6.20 22.09 11.50
C ALA A 26 -5.17 21.14 12.11
N LEU A 27 -3.97 21.67 12.34
CA LEU A 27 -2.96 21.09 13.20
C LEU A 27 -2.74 22.02 14.37
N PHE A 28 -3.08 21.58 15.56
CA PHE A 28 -2.88 22.32 16.80
C PHE A 28 -1.82 21.63 17.67
N ARG A 29 -0.82 22.38 18.09
CA ARG A 29 0.28 21.91 18.93
C ARG A 29 0.27 22.67 20.26
N PRO A 30 -0.46 22.16 21.28
CA PRO A 30 -0.52 22.79 22.59
C PRO A 30 0.83 22.80 23.30
N THR A 31 1.64 21.77 23.10
CA THR A 31 3.02 21.66 23.59
C THR A 31 3.95 21.14 22.49
N GLU A 32 5.24 21.04 22.76
CA GLU A 32 6.20 20.41 21.85
C GLU A 32 5.97 18.89 21.69
N ALA A 33 5.32 18.28 22.68
CA ALA A 33 5.06 16.85 22.72
C ALA A 33 3.68 16.48 22.16
N ASP A 34 2.75 17.42 22.10
CA ASP A 34 1.34 17.15 21.81
C ASP A 34 0.94 17.74 20.46
N SER A 35 0.26 16.95 19.67
CA SER A 35 -0.37 17.42 18.44
C SER A 35 -1.80 16.89 18.33
N ILE A 36 -2.70 17.75 17.88
CA ILE A 36 -4.08 17.42 17.53
C ILE A 36 -4.26 17.77 16.06
N THR A 37 -4.61 16.78 15.26
CA THR A 37 -4.97 16.98 13.86
C THR A 37 -6.48 16.80 13.70
N ILE A 38 -7.12 17.73 13.00
CA ILE A 38 -8.54 17.67 12.69
C ILE A 38 -8.69 17.89 11.19
N ASN A 39 -9.40 16.99 10.53
CA ASN A 39 -9.83 17.15 9.14
C ASN A 39 -11.35 16.92 9.10
N ALA A 40 -12.09 17.92 8.67
CA ALA A 40 -13.53 17.84 8.49
C ALA A 40 -13.88 18.20 7.05
N ALA A 41 -14.72 17.44 6.41
CA ALA A 41 -15.17 17.70 5.05
C ALA A 41 -16.68 17.47 4.94
N PHE A 42 -17.28 18.20 4.01
CA PHE A 42 -18.67 18.04 3.60
C PHE A 42 -18.70 17.94 2.07
N SER A 43 -19.41 16.95 1.56
CA SER A 43 -19.62 16.75 0.14
C SER A 43 -21.09 16.97 -0.25
N ASN A 44 -21.28 17.48 -1.47
CA ASN A 44 -22.58 17.51 -2.14
C ASN A 44 -22.36 17.10 -3.59
N SER A 45 -23.07 16.08 -4.02
CA SER A 45 -22.86 15.43 -5.32
C SER A 45 -24.16 15.10 -6.00
N ARG A 46 -24.17 15.24 -7.33
CA ARG A 46 -25.24 14.76 -8.21
C ARG A 46 -24.62 13.90 -9.31
N TYR A 47 -25.15 12.70 -9.47
CA TYR A 47 -24.72 11.74 -10.48
C TYR A 47 -25.77 11.51 -11.55
N SER A 48 -25.35 11.12 -12.76
CA SER A 48 -26.28 10.71 -13.82
C SER A 48 -27.05 9.44 -13.41
N PRO A 49 -28.20 9.16 -14.00
CA PRO A 49 -28.97 7.94 -13.72
C PRO A 49 -28.12 6.67 -13.85
N GLU A 50 -27.29 6.59 -14.88
CA GLU A 50 -26.42 5.45 -15.16
C GLU A 50 -25.37 5.25 -14.05
N MET A 51 -24.71 6.34 -13.63
CA MET A 51 -23.73 6.29 -12.54
C MET A 51 -24.39 5.95 -11.19
N ARG A 52 -25.63 6.38 -10.98
CA ARG A 52 -26.34 6.06 -9.74
C ARG A 52 -26.67 4.57 -9.64
N GLU A 53 -27.04 3.95 -10.75
CA GLU A 53 -27.28 2.50 -10.82
C GLU A 53 -25.98 1.72 -10.60
N GLU A 54 -24.89 2.13 -11.25
CA GLU A 54 -23.56 1.51 -11.09
C GLU A 54 -23.00 1.63 -9.66
N LEU A 55 -23.24 2.75 -8.98
CA LEU A 55 -22.73 3.03 -7.63
C LEU A 55 -23.75 2.73 -6.52
N ASP A 56 -24.91 2.18 -6.84
CA ASP A 56 -26.03 1.89 -5.92
C ASP A 56 -26.41 3.09 -5.04
N LEU A 57 -26.59 4.28 -5.65
CA LEU A 57 -26.89 5.51 -4.96
C LEU A 57 -28.39 5.75 -4.85
N GLY A 58 -28.90 5.93 -3.62
CA GLY A 58 -30.33 6.07 -3.34
C GLY A 58 -31.00 7.37 -3.80
N GLY A 59 -30.25 8.39 -4.19
CA GLY A 59 -30.76 9.72 -4.52
C GLY A 59 -30.13 10.36 -5.76
N GLU A 60 -30.85 11.33 -6.36
CA GLU A 60 -30.30 12.15 -7.44
C GLU A 60 -29.21 13.09 -6.96
N GLU A 61 -29.37 13.62 -5.77
CA GLU A 61 -28.41 14.48 -5.08
C GLU A 61 -28.16 13.91 -3.69
N ILE A 62 -26.89 13.67 -3.38
CA ILE A 62 -26.45 13.11 -2.11
C ILE A 62 -25.50 14.08 -1.42
N SER A 63 -25.53 14.10 -0.11
CA SER A 63 -24.68 14.98 0.71
C SER A 63 -24.31 14.27 1.99
N ASP A 64 -23.04 14.33 2.36
CA ASP A 64 -22.57 13.75 3.61
C ASP A 64 -21.26 14.39 4.05
N ARG A 65 -20.74 13.92 5.17
CA ARG A 65 -19.55 14.44 5.86
C ARG A 65 -18.48 13.39 6.06
N ALA A 66 -17.26 13.88 6.25
CA ALA A 66 -16.14 13.10 6.77
C ALA A 66 -15.48 13.88 7.91
N LEU A 67 -15.10 13.19 8.97
CA LEU A 67 -14.38 13.75 10.12
C LEU A 67 -13.23 12.82 10.50
N ASN A 68 -12.02 13.37 10.60
CA ASN A 68 -10.86 12.67 11.16
C ASN A 68 -10.29 13.54 12.30
N VAL A 69 -10.12 12.95 13.46
CA VAL A 69 -9.50 13.58 14.61
C VAL A 69 -8.42 12.65 15.13
N GLU A 70 -7.23 13.16 15.29
CA GLU A 70 -6.10 12.41 15.83
C GLU A 70 -5.38 13.24 16.90
N TYR A 71 -5.12 12.65 18.04
CA TYR A 71 -4.23 13.17 19.07
C TYR A 71 -3.00 12.30 19.17
N VAL A 72 -1.83 12.92 19.14
CA VAL A 72 -0.54 12.25 19.31
C VAL A 72 0.26 12.96 20.39
N HIS A 73 0.74 12.19 21.35
CA HIS A 73 1.73 12.60 22.34
C HIS A 73 3.06 11.90 22.04
N THR A 74 4.14 12.65 21.89
CA THR A 74 5.47 12.09 21.59
C THR A 74 6.51 12.67 22.53
N LYS A 75 7.17 11.82 23.28
CA LYS A 75 8.37 12.10 24.08
C LYS A 75 9.55 11.30 23.55
N ARG A 76 10.73 11.54 24.14
CA ARG A 76 11.93 10.81 23.76
C ARG A 76 11.78 9.29 23.89
N ASP A 77 11.19 8.86 25.01
CA ASP A 77 11.20 7.46 25.42
C ASP A 77 9.83 6.78 25.29
N TRP A 78 8.77 7.51 24.96
CA TRP A 78 7.44 6.95 24.76
C TRP A 78 6.56 7.84 23.90
N PHE A 79 5.55 7.23 23.29
CA PHE A 79 4.50 7.92 22.57
C PHE A 79 3.15 7.23 22.81
N ALA A 80 2.07 7.98 22.62
CA ALA A 80 0.71 7.48 22.63
C ALA A 80 -0.11 8.25 21.61
N PHE A 81 -1.13 7.60 21.07
CA PHE A 81 -2.06 8.23 20.14
C PHE A 81 -3.46 7.68 20.32
N VAL A 82 -4.44 8.51 19.95
CA VAL A 82 -5.86 8.16 19.85
C VAL A 82 -6.39 8.79 18.57
N GLY A 83 -7.13 8.03 17.79
CA GLY A 83 -7.75 8.48 16.55
C GLY A 83 -9.23 8.15 16.48
N TYR A 84 -9.98 9.00 15.78
CA TYR A 84 -11.37 8.77 15.42
C TYR A 84 -11.61 9.22 13.98
N HIS A 85 -12.23 8.35 13.20
CA HIS A 85 -12.58 8.56 11.81
C HIS A 85 -14.08 8.29 11.63
N ASP A 86 -14.76 9.17 10.92
CA ASP A 86 -16.19 9.04 10.60
C ASP A 86 -16.40 9.47 9.15
N TYR A 87 -16.81 8.54 8.31
CA TYR A 87 -17.14 8.78 6.90
C TYR A 87 -18.58 8.33 6.68
N GLY A 88 -19.46 9.29 6.40
CA GLY A 88 -20.85 8.99 6.10
C GLY A 88 -21.01 8.14 4.84
N ASP A 89 -22.15 7.46 4.71
CA ASP A 89 -22.44 6.52 3.61
C ASP A 89 -22.42 7.20 2.23
N ASP A 90 -22.88 8.46 2.19
CA ASP A 90 -23.02 9.25 0.97
C ASP A 90 -21.88 10.25 0.74
N PHE A 91 -20.79 10.19 1.54
CA PHE A 91 -19.64 11.06 1.33
C PHE A 91 -18.90 10.72 0.05
N ARG A 92 -18.70 11.71 -0.82
CA ARG A 92 -18.00 11.54 -2.10
C ARG A 92 -17.03 12.69 -2.36
N ALA A 93 -15.81 12.36 -2.82
CA ALA A 93 -14.78 13.34 -3.18
C ALA A 93 -14.08 12.92 -4.48
N ASP A 94 -14.71 13.21 -5.62
CA ASP A 94 -14.31 12.71 -6.94
C ASP A 94 -13.02 13.31 -7.49
N LEU A 95 -12.49 14.36 -6.89
CA LEU A 95 -11.15 14.91 -7.15
C LEU A 95 -10.10 14.40 -6.15
N GLY A 96 -10.50 13.54 -5.21
CA GLY A 96 -9.67 12.87 -4.23
C GLY A 96 -9.69 11.36 -4.40
N PHE A 97 -9.12 10.67 -3.41
CA PHE A 97 -9.20 9.22 -3.30
C PHE A 97 -9.76 8.85 -1.92
N ILE A 98 -10.96 8.32 -1.90
CA ILE A 98 -11.63 7.82 -0.69
C ILE A 98 -11.84 6.30 -0.91
N PRO A 99 -11.06 5.45 -0.21
CA PRO A 99 -11.11 4.00 -0.44
C PRO A 99 -12.39 3.36 0.11
N GLN A 100 -13.01 3.95 1.12
CA GLN A 100 -14.20 3.43 1.78
C GLN A 100 -14.98 4.56 2.43
N VAL A 101 -16.29 4.44 2.43
CA VAL A 101 -17.27 5.29 3.12
C VAL A 101 -18.20 4.44 3.99
N GLY A 102 -19.11 5.03 4.74
CA GLY A 102 -20.10 4.30 5.53
C GLY A 102 -19.50 3.65 6.79
N TYR A 103 -18.47 4.25 7.40
CA TYR A 103 -17.87 3.67 8.61
C TYR A 103 -17.46 4.71 9.64
N ARG A 104 -17.41 4.27 10.87
CA ARG A 104 -16.76 4.94 11.99
C ARG A 104 -15.68 4.05 12.56
N GLN A 105 -14.53 4.60 12.86
CA GLN A 105 -13.41 3.86 13.44
C GLN A 105 -12.82 4.64 14.61
N ALA A 106 -12.64 3.98 15.74
CA ALA A 106 -11.84 4.45 16.85
C ALA A 106 -10.58 3.60 16.97
N ASN A 107 -9.47 4.23 17.26
CA ASN A 107 -8.20 3.53 17.49
C ASN A 107 -7.41 4.19 18.61
N ALA A 108 -6.55 3.41 19.26
CA ALA A 108 -5.62 3.89 20.26
C ALA A 108 -4.36 3.02 20.25
N GLY A 109 -3.24 3.62 20.58
CA GLY A 109 -1.98 2.89 20.65
C GLY A 109 -0.88 3.70 21.30
N GLY A 110 0.28 3.09 21.38
CA GLY A 110 1.47 3.73 21.90
C GLY A 110 2.62 2.75 22.04
N GLY A 111 3.75 3.27 22.45
CA GLY A 111 4.95 2.46 22.62
C GLY A 111 5.98 3.12 23.51
N TYR A 112 6.93 2.31 23.93
CA TYR A 112 8.09 2.72 24.69
C TYR A 112 9.37 2.45 23.90
N LEU A 113 10.33 3.39 23.99
CA LEU A 113 11.58 3.36 23.24
C LEU A 113 12.75 3.27 24.20
N TRP A 114 13.64 2.34 23.95
CA TRP A 114 14.95 2.24 24.59
C TRP A 114 16.02 2.66 23.60
N TRP A 115 16.87 3.58 24.02
CA TRP A 115 17.98 4.09 23.24
C TRP A 115 19.26 3.41 23.70
N GLY A 116 19.99 2.84 22.76
CA GLY A 116 21.30 2.26 23.02
C GLY A 116 22.38 3.33 23.13
N ASP A 117 23.43 3.01 23.86
CA ASP A 117 24.70 3.73 23.90
C ASP A 117 25.79 2.95 23.14
N ASP A 118 27.02 3.40 23.21
CA ASP A 118 28.11 2.84 22.41
C ASP A 118 28.42 1.36 22.71
N ASP A 119 28.02 0.87 23.90
CA ASP A 119 28.24 -0.51 24.35
C ASP A 119 27.08 -1.46 23.96
N ASN A 120 25.98 -0.94 23.45
CA ASN A 120 24.81 -1.73 23.12
C ASN A 120 24.88 -2.26 21.66
N TRP A 121 24.34 -3.46 21.47
CA TRP A 121 24.16 -4.07 20.14
C TRP A 121 23.01 -3.44 19.33
N TYR A 122 22.25 -2.52 19.91
CA TYR A 122 21.14 -1.80 19.27
C TYR A 122 21.33 -0.29 19.43
N ASN A 123 20.79 0.47 18.50
CA ASN A 123 20.69 1.92 18.58
C ASN A 123 19.34 2.35 19.19
N ARG A 124 18.28 1.62 18.85
CA ARG A 124 16.92 1.85 19.36
C ARG A 124 16.15 0.53 19.35
N ILE A 125 15.41 0.28 20.42
CA ILE A 125 14.36 -0.74 20.47
C ILE A 125 13.06 -0.05 20.85
N GLU A 126 11.96 -0.45 20.23
CA GLU A 126 10.62 0.02 20.49
C GLU A 126 9.71 -1.18 20.72
N LEU A 127 8.92 -1.13 21.78
CA LEU A 127 7.82 -2.05 22.05
C LEU A 127 6.54 -1.24 22.07
N GLY A 128 5.57 -1.63 21.26
CA GLY A 128 4.31 -0.90 21.17
C GLY A 128 3.11 -1.82 21.02
N GLY A 129 1.93 -1.21 21.13
CA GLY A 129 0.64 -1.85 20.97
C GLY A 129 -0.39 -0.91 20.36
N TYR A 130 -1.37 -1.51 19.72
CA TYR A 130 -2.45 -0.82 19.00
C TYR A 130 -3.74 -1.61 19.12
N ILE A 131 -4.84 -0.90 19.28
CA ILE A 131 -6.20 -1.43 19.22
C ILE A 131 -7.04 -0.59 18.28
N ASP A 132 -7.94 -1.21 17.56
CA ASP A 132 -8.93 -0.54 16.71
C ASP A 132 -10.29 -1.24 16.74
N ARG A 133 -11.33 -0.46 16.43
CA ARG A 133 -12.69 -0.94 16.20
C ARG A 133 -13.36 -0.09 15.13
N SER A 134 -13.92 -0.75 14.11
CA SER A 134 -14.69 -0.13 13.04
C SER A 134 -16.13 -0.62 13.08
N GLU A 135 -17.08 0.30 12.88
CA GLU A 135 -18.52 0.05 12.83
C GLU A 135 -19.10 0.78 11.62
N ASP A 136 -20.20 0.27 11.08
CA ASP A 136 -21.01 1.01 10.10
C ASP A 136 -21.73 2.20 10.76
N GLN A 137 -22.47 2.97 9.97
CA GLN A 137 -23.19 4.14 10.48
C GLN A 137 -24.38 3.77 11.40
N GLU A 138 -24.84 2.53 11.42
CA GLU A 138 -25.90 2.01 12.28
C GLU A 138 -25.35 1.38 13.58
N GLY A 139 -24.02 1.19 13.69
CA GLY A 139 -23.34 0.59 14.84
C GLY A 139 -23.08 -0.90 14.69
N GLY A 140 -23.30 -1.46 13.51
CA GLY A 140 -22.89 -2.82 13.15
C GLY A 140 -21.38 -2.94 13.09
N LEU A 141 -20.82 -4.01 13.66
CA LEU A 141 -19.37 -4.24 13.63
C LEU A 141 -18.89 -4.53 12.21
N LEU A 142 -17.92 -3.78 11.73
CA LEU A 142 -17.17 -4.04 10.49
C LEU A 142 -15.84 -4.76 10.75
N GLY A 143 -15.21 -4.45 11.88
CA GLY A 143 -13.96 -5.09 12.26
C GLY A 143 -13.39 -4.55 13.56
N SER A 144 -12.45 -5.29 14.14
CA SER A 144 -11.65 -4.85 15.27
C SER A 144 -10.29 -5.52 15.26
N GLY A 145 -9.31 -4.91 15.90
CA GLY A 145 -7.97 -5.45 15.94
C GLY A 145 -7.22 -5.12 17.22
N THR A 146 -6.31 -6.01 17.58
CA THR A 146 -5.29 -5.75 18.61
C THR A 146 -3.95 -6.18 18.03
N GLN A 147 -2.93 -5.36 18.19
CA GLN A 147 -1.59 -5.63 17.69
C GLN A 147 -0.54 -5.29 18.74
N LEU A 148 0.51 -6.08 18.81
CA LEU A 148 1.73 -5.79 19.53
C LEU A 148 2.90 -5.87 18.57
N TRP A 149 3.89 -5.00 18.73
CA TRP A 149 5.09 -5.02 17.90
C TRP A 149 6.35 -4.75 18.71
N VAL A 150 7.44 -5.28 18.16
CA VAL A 150 8.79 -4.89 18.52
C VAL A 150 9.47 -4.40 17.25
N GLU A 151 10.05 -3.20 17.30
CA GLU A 151 10.92 -2.66 16.27
C GLU A 151 12.31 -2.42 16.83
N GLY A 152 13.34 -2.72 16.05
CA GLY A 152 14.72 -2.46 16.45
C GLY A 152 15.55 -1.89 15.32
N GLN A 153 16.50 -1.04 15.71
CA GLN A 153 17.53 -0.48 14.85
C GLN A 153 18.90 -0.79 15.46
N GLY A 154 19.85 -1.18 14.63
CA GLY A 154 21.17 -1.59 15.10
C GLY A 154 22.29 -1.34 14.09
N PRO A 155 23.48 -1.91 14.33
CA PRO A 155 24.64 -1.76 13.46
C PRO A 155 24.34 -2.27 12.05
N LEU A 156 25.20 -1.90 11.09
CA LEU A 156 25.06 -2.25 9.68
C LEU A 156 23.73 -1.76 9.06
N GLN A 157 23.17 -0.66 9.56
CA GLN A 157 21.87 -0.14 9.19
C GLN A 157 20.73 -1.17 9.31
N THR A 158 20.86 -2.08 10.29
CA THR A 158 19.84 -3.08 10.55
C THR A 158 18.56 -2.42 11.07
N ASN A 159 17.44 -2.82 10.51
CA ASN A 159 16.11 -2.53 11.01
C ASN A 159 15.29 -3.81 10.98
N PHE A 160 14.65 -4.17 12.08
CA PHE A 160 13.68 -5.25 12.13
C PHE A 160 12.37 -4.76 12.75
N HIS A 161 11.28 -5.35 12.33
CA HIS A 161 9.96 -5.12 12.87
C HIS A 161 9.21 -6.45 12.91
N ILE A 162 8.80 -6.86 14.08
CA ILE A 162 8.01 -8.06 14.32
C ILE A 162 6.70 -7.60 14.92
N ARG A 163 5.60 -8.02 14.34
CA ARG A 163 4.26 -7.71 14.80
C ARG A 163 3.45 -8.99 14.90
N ILE A 164 2.68 -9.11 15.96
CA ILE A 164 1.63 -10.10 16.12
C ILE A 164 0.31 -9.35 16.29
N GLY A 165 -0.74 -9.85 15.70
CA GLY A 165 -2.07 -9.25 15.78
C GLY A 165 -3.15 -10.31 15.82
N ASN A 166 -4.27 -9.93 16.41
CA ASN A 166 -5.51 -10.67 16.36
C ASN A 166 -6.60 -9.75 15.84
N ARG A 167 -7.35 -10.19 14.84
CA ARG A 167 -8.39 -9.39 14.19
C ARG A 167 -9.71 -10.12 14.09
N THR A 168 -10.77 -9.33 14.14
CA THR A 168 -12.10 -9.69 13.63
C THR A 168 -12.35 -8.91 12.36
N VAL A 169 -12.86 -9.57 11.33
CA VAL A 169 -13.29 -8.95 10.07
C VAL A 169 -14.73 -9.36 9.81
N VAL A 170 -15.57 -8.42 9.40
CA VAL A 170 -16.92 -8.71 8.89
C VAL A 170 -16.93 -8.35 7.40
N TYR A 171 -17.27 -9.29 6.58
CA TYR A 171 -17.32 -9.13 5.14
C TYR A 171 -18.55 -9.84 4.57
N GLU A 172 -19.35 -9.15 3.78
CA GLU A 172 -20.64 -9.65 3.23
C GLU A 172 -21.55 -10.29 4.29
N GLY A 173 -21.60 -9.70 5.48
CA GLY A 173 -22.41 -10.21 6.59
C GLY A 173 -21.82 -11.42 7.33
N VAL A 174 -20.73 -12.01 6.85
CA VAL A 174 -20.01 -13.08 7.51
C VAL A 174 -18.95 -12.53 8.45
N ARG A 175 -18.90 -13.05 9.67
CA ARG A 175 -17.95 -12.61 10.68
C ARG A 175 -16.83 -13.66 10.86
N PHE A 176 -15.60 -13.19 10.72
CA PHE A 176 -14.37 -13.95 10.91
C PHE A 176 -13.67 -13.46 12.17
N ASP A 177 -13.66 -14.25 13.22
CA ASP A 177 -13.10 -13.92 14.53
C ASP A 177 -11.73 -14.55 14.75
N GLY A 178 -10.91 -13.86 15.55
CA GLY A 178 -9.68 -14.43 16.09
C GLY A 178 -8.56 -14.61 15.07
N LEU A 179 -8.62 -13.94 13.93
CA LEU A 179 -7.61 -14.05 12.87
C LEU A 179 -6.24 -13.64 13.41
N PHE A 180 -5.33 -14.58 13.56
CA PHE A 180 -3.96 -14.35 13.99
C PHE A 180 -3.06 -14.00 12.80
N THR A 181 -2.52 -12.78 12.79
CA THR A 181 -1.82 -12.20 11.63
C THR A 181 -0.41 -11.74 11.99
N PRO A 182 0.56 -12.65 12.16
CA PRO A 182 1.95 -12.28 12.37
C PRO A 182 2.58 -11.66 11.13
N PHE A 183 3.46 -10.71 11.37
CA PHE A 183 4.22 -10.01 10.34
C PHE A 183 5.67 -9.84 10.78
N VAL A 184 6.61 -10.03 9.86
CA VAL A 184 8.03 -9.76 10.06
C VAL A 184 8.56 -8.87 8.94
N ARG A 185 9.45 -7.95 9.29
CA ARG A 185 10.24 -7.17 8.34
C ARG A 185 11.67 -7.09 8.84
N PHE A 186 12.59 -7.33 7.94
CA PHE A 186 14.02 -7.20 8.21
C PHE A 186 14.70 -6.46 7.06
N ARG A 187 15.59 -5.53 7.39
CA ARG A 187 16.43 -4.79 6.45
C ARG A 187 17.82 -4.67 7.02
N MET A 188 18.83 -4.76 6.15
CA MET A 188 20.22 -4.63 6.56
C MET A 188 21.09 -4.17 5.39
N ARG A 189 22.15 -3.43 5.72
CA ARG A 189 23.21 -3.05 4.78
C ARG A 189 24.57 -3.44 5.35
N PRO A 190 24.98 -4.72 5.19
CA PRO A 190 26.22 -5.23 5.80
C PRO A 190 27.49 -4.61 5.20
N ALA A 191 27.43 -4.10 3.96
CA ALA A 191 28.50 -3.39 3.30
C ALA A 191 27.97 -2.31 2.34
N SER A 192 28.82 -1.40 1.90
CA SER A 192 28.44 -0.33 0.98
C SER A 192 27.90 -0.82 -0.36
N TRP A 193 28.29 -2.00 -0.76
CA TRP A 193 27.94 -2.61 -2.05
C TRP A 193 26.75 -3.56 -2.00
N ILE A 194 26.18 -3.88 -0.82
CA ILE A 194 25.02 -4.77 -0.67
C ILE A 194 24.06 -4.26 0.39
N ARG A 195 22.78 -4.30 0.08
CA ARG A 195 21.65 -4.20 1.02
C ARG A 195 20.64 -5.27 0.68
N PHE A 196 19.90 -5.75 1.69
CA PHE A 196 18.80 -6.68 1.49
C PHE A 196 17.65 -6.40 2.43
N HIS A 197 16.49 -6.89 2.05
CA HIS A 197 15.28 -6.81 2.84
C HIS A 197 14.43 -8.06 2.68
N VAL A 198 13.65 -8.37 3.71
CA VAL A 198 12.62 -9.41 3.71
C VAL A 198 11.41 -8.88 4.46
N ASN A 199 10.22 -9.13 3.93
CA ASN A 199 8.95 -8.91 4.60
C ASN A 199 8.13 -10.19 4.51
N GLY A 200 7.43 -10.57 5.58
CA GLY A 200 6.61 -11.76 5.62
C GLY A 200 5.31 -11.54 6.38
N PHE A 201 4.21 -11.97 5.79
CA PHE A 201 2.92 -12.18 6.43
C PHE A 201 2.64 -13.65 6.49
N PHE A 202 2.08 -14.11 7.61
CA PHE A 202 1.75 -15.50 7.86
C PHE A 202 0.43 -15.58 8.63
N GLY A 203 -0.25 -16.73 8.55
CA GLY A 203 -1.39 -17.06 9.39
C GLY A 203 -2.74 -16.71 8.79
N ASP A 204 -3.70 -16.51 9.65
CA ASP A 204 -5.11 -16.44 9.28
C ASP A 204 -5.42 -15.27 8.35
N TRP A 205 -6.27 -15.52 7.39
CA TRP A 205 -6.74 -14.58 6.39
C TRP A 205 -8.21 -14.85 6.04
N VAL A 206 -8.77 -14.05 5.18
CA VAL A 206 -10.08 -14.27 4.58
C VAL A 206 -9.89 -14.36 3.06
N ASP A 207 -10.40 -15.42 2.46
CA ASP A 207 -10.65 -15.47 1.03
C ASP A 207 -11.90 -14.63 0.74
N PHE A 208 -11.68 -13.40 0.27
CA PHE A 208 -12.75 -12.45 -0.01
C PHE A 208 -13.55 -12.78 -1.27
N THR A 209 -13.03 -13.66 -2.12
CA THR A 209 -13.73 -14.09 -3.34
C THR A 209 -14.84 -15.07 -3.02
N HIS A 210 -14.59 -16.03 -2.12
CA HIS A 210 -15.55 -17.07 -1.75
C HIS A 210 -16.08 -16.90 -0.31
N VAL A 211 -15.76 -15.76 0.34
CA VAL A 211 -16.24 -15.40 1.70
C VAL A 211 -16.00 -16.50 2.73
N GLN A 212 -14.77 -17.03 2.78
CA GLN A 212 -14.41 -18.15 3.64
C GLN A 212 -13.09 -17.91 4.40
N PRO A 213 -12.84 -18.62 5.52
CA PRO A 213 -11.54 -18.60 6.19
C PRO A 213 -10.44 -19.13 5.28
N ALA A 214 -9.26 -18.56 5.41
CA ALA A 214 -8.08 -19.00 4.69
C ALA A 214 -6.82 -18.82 5.54
N ASP A 215 -5.74 -19.53 5.18
CA ASP A 215 -4.39 -19.33 5.67
C ASP A 215 -3.53 -18.71 4.56
N ARG A 216 -2.75 -17.72 4.92
CA ARG A 216 -1.93 -16.99 3.97
C ARG A 216 -0.46 -16.99 4.35
N VAL A 217 0.39 -17.28 3.36
CA VAL A 217 1.80 -16.95 3.39
C VAL A 217 2.07 -15.93 2.30
N ARG A 218 2.70 -14.81 2.65
CA ARG A 218 3.18 -13.83 1.67
C ARG A 218 4.57 -13.36 2.07
N LEU A 219 5.57 -13.75 1.28
CA LEU A 219 6.96 -13.37 1.45
C LEU A 219 7.38 -12.43 0.33
N SER A 220 8.07 -11.36 0.68
CA SER A 220 8.66 -10.44 -0.27
C SER A 220 10.08 -10.16 0.18
N GLY A 221 11.06 -10.44 -0.66
CA GLY A 221 12.45 -10.22 -0.36
C GLY A 221 13.21 -9.64 -1.54
N GLY A 222 14.36 -9.02 -1.25
CA GLY A 222 15.21 -8.50 -2.29
C GLY A 222 16.62 -8.17 -1.81
N ALA A 223 17.52 -8.08 -2.78
CA ALA A 223 18.90 -7.70 -2.58
C ALA A 223 19.34 -6.72 -3.67
N THR A 224 19.95 -5.61 -3.27
CA THR A 224 20.55 -4.64 -4.18
C THR A 224 22.05 -4.73 -4.08
N PHE A 225 22.73 -4.87 -5.23
CA PHE A 225 24.19 -4.94 -5.34
C PHE A 225 24.71 -3.73 -6.13
N ASN A 226 25.63 -2.99 -5.55
CA ASN A 226 26.38 -1.93 -6.24
C ASN A 226 27.73 -2.49 -6.68
N VAL A 227 27.88 -2.81 -7.96
CA VAL A 227 29.09 -3.40 -8.52
C VAL A 227 29.97 -2.31 -9.11
N GLY A 228 31.02 -1.96 -8.39
CA GLY A 228 31.89 -0.83 -8.73
C GLY A 228 31.16 0.51 -8.64
N ARG A 229 31.36 1.39 -9.66
CA ARG A 229 30.79 2.74 -9.72
C ARG A 229 29.65 2.88 -10.72
N HIS A 230 29.40 1.83 -11.47
CA HIS A 230 28.60 1.92 -12.69
C HIS A 230 27.40 1.00 -12.72
N LEU A 231 27.40 -0.11 -12.00
CA LEU A 231 26.34 -1.10 -12.08
C LEU A 231 25.61 -1.24 -10.75
N GLU A 232 24.31 -1.04 -10.76
CA GLU A 232 23.38 -1.45 -9.70
C GLU A 232 22.52 -2.60 -10.22
N LEU A 233 22.49 -3.68 -9.45
CA LEU A 233 21.59 -4.82 -9.67
C LEU A 233 20.60 -4.88 -8.51
N ASP A 234 19.33 -4.93 -8.80
CA ASP A 234 18.25 -5.10 -7.82
C ASP A 234 17.48 -6.37 -8.15
N LEU A 235 17.51 -7.33 -7.23
CA LEU A 235 16.79 -8.58 -7.30
C LEU A 235 15.65 -8.53 -6.30
N THR A 236 14.42 -8.76 -6.73
CA THR A 236 13.26 -8.89 -5.84
C THR A 236 12.48 -10.15 -6.17
N HIS A 237 11.85 -10.74 -5.17
CA HIS A 237 10.95 -11.88 -5.33
C HIS A 237 9.76 -11.72 -4.40
N LEU A 238 8.57 -11.88 -4.95
CA LEU A 238 7.33 -12.04 -4.22
C LEU A 238 6.86 -13.48 -4.34
N TYR A 239 6.61 -14.11 -3.19
CA TYR A 239 5.96 -15.42 -3.08
C TYR A 239 4.66 -15.26 -2.28
N SER A 240 3.57 -15.88 -2.72
CA SER A 240 2.30 -15.82 -2.00
C SER A 240 1.51 -17.11 -2.20
N THR A 241 0.98 -17.67 -1.12
CA THR A 241 -0.01 -18.75 -1.14
C THR A 241 -1.25 -18.33 -0.39
N LEU A 242 -2.35 -18.96 -0.74
CA LEU A 242 -3.60 -18.92 0.01
C LEU A 242 -4.13 -20.35 0.09
N ASP A 243 -4.33 -20.83 1.30
CA ASP A 243 -4.83 -22.16 1.58
C ASP A 243 -6.21 -22.04 2.23
N VAL A 244 -7.18 -22.83 1.76
CA VAL A 244 -8.57 -22.88 2.26
C VAL A 244 -8.93 -24.29 2.70
N ASP A 245 -10.12 -24.49 3.24
CA ASP A 245 -10.61 -25.85 3.49
C ASP A 245 -10.70 -26.60 2.14
N GLY A 246 -10.02 -27.72 2.03
CA GLY A 246 -9.88 -28.50 0.78
C GLY A 246 -8.51 -28.38 0.12
N GLY A 247 -7.65 -27.45 0.48
CA GLY A 247 -6.27 -27.36 0.03
C GLY A 247 -5.80 -25.98 -0.40
N GLN A 248 -4.68 -25.95 -1.12
CA GLN A 248 -4.10 -24.71 -1.60
C GLN A 248 -4.92 -24.13 -2.76
N LEU A 249 -5.46 -22.93 -2.57
CA LEU A 249 -6.25 -22.23 -3.56
C LEU A 249 -5.36 -21.70 -4.70
N PHE A 250 -4.24 -21.06 -4.33
CA PHE A 250 -3.23 -20.64 -5.30
C PHE A 250 -1.82 -20.56 -4.71
N GLU A 251 -0.85 -20.65 -5.60
CA GLU A 251 0.56 -20.28 -5.37
C GLU A 251 1.00 -19.27 -6.44
N ALA A 252 1.64 -18.19 -6.01
CA ALA A 252 2.13 -17.14 -6.90
C ALA A 252 3.61 -16.85 -6.64
N ASN A 253 4.38 -16.76 -7.71
CA ASN A 253 5.79 -16.42 -7.75
C ASN A 253 6.03 -15.25 -8.70
N ALA A 254 6.69 -14.19 -8.24
CA ALA A 254 6.99 -13.03 -9.07
C ALA A 254 8.42 -12.52 -8.84
N PRO A 255 9.44 -13.18 -9.44
CA PRO A 255 10.81 -12.69 -9.47
C PRO A 255 10.97 -11.50 -10.41
N GLN A 256 11.78 -10.52 -10.02
CA GLN A 256 12.18 -9.39 -10.84
C GLN A 256 13.68 -9.13 -10.72
N LEU A 257 14.32 -8.83 -11.83
CA LEU A 257 15.67 -8.29 -11.92
C LEU A 257 15.60 -6.90 -12.56
N ALA A 258 16.13 -5.90 -11.85
CA ALA A 258 16.43 -4.59 -12.43
C ALA A 258 17.95 -4.37 -12.43
N ALA A 259 18.48 -3.92 -13.57
CA ALA A 259 19.88 -3.59 -13.75
C ALA A 259 20.00 -2.16 -14.27
N VAL A 260 20.79 -1.34 -13.60
CA VAL A 260 21.08 0.03 -14.03
C VAL A 260 22.57 0.17 -14.26
N TRP A 261 22.94 0.44 -15.51
CA TRP A 261 24.31 0.78 -15.87
C TRP A 261 24.47 2.28 -16.04
N GLN A 262 25.20 2.92 -15.13
CA GLN A 262 25.50 4.35 -15.16
C GLN A 262 26.81 4.59 -15.90
N PHE A 263 26.77 5.05 -17.16
CA PHE A 263 27.96 5.38 -17.95
C PHE A 263 28.71 6.59 -17.38
N ASN A 264 27.93 7.61 -16.97
CA ASN A 264 28.40 8.84 -16.34
C ASN A 264 27.22 9.56 -15.69
N THR A 265 27.42 10.74 -15.12
CA THR A 265 26.39 11.53 -14.42
C THR A 265 25.20 11.96 -15.30
N ARG A 266 25.31 11.78 -16.61
CA ARG A 266 24.29 12.20 -17.60
C ARG A 266 23.64 11.05 -18.33
N THR A 267 24.27 9.87 -18.34
CA THR A 267 23.86 8.77 -19.21
C THR A 267 23.72 7.48 -18.43
N PHE A 268 22.54 6.85 -18.50
CA PHE A 268 22.34 5.51 -17.97
C PHE A 268 21.52 4.64 -18.94
N PHE A 269 21.68 3.34 -18.75
CA PHE A 269 20.84 2.31 -19.33
C PHE A 269 20.21 1.51 -18.19
N ARG A 270 18.91 1.25 -18.26
CA ARG A 270 18.17 0.41 -17.32
C ARG A 270 17.50 -0.73 -18.05
N ALA A 271 17.64 -1.93 -17.54
CA ALA A 271 16.89 -3.12 -17.95
C ALA A 271 16.09 -3.63 -16.74
N ILE A 272 14.82 -3.96 -16.95
CA ILE A 272 13.95 -4.63 -15.99
C ILE A 272 13.41 -5.88 -16.67
N VAL A 273 13.51 -7.02 -15.99
CA VAL A 273 12.88 -8.28 -16.38
C VAL A 273 12.07 -8.78 -15.19
N GLN A 274 10.80 -9.02 -15.42
CA GLN A 274 9.87 -9.58 -14.43
C GLN A 274 9.23 -10.81 -15.05
N PHE A 275 9.02 -11.81 -14.21
CA PHE A 275 8.26 -13.01 -14.53
C PHE A 275 7.22 -13.21 -13.42
N THR A 276 6.02 -13.57 -13.78
CA THR A 276 4.95 -13.91 -12.84
C THR A 276 4.44 -15.30 -13.20
N ASP A 277 4.33 -16.16 -12.21
CA ASP A 277 3.82 -17.53 -12.34
C ASP A 277 2.78 -17.75 -11.24
N ILE A 278 1.55 -18.06 -11.64
CA ILE A 278 0.43 -18.31 -10.72
C ILE A 278 -0.19 -19.65 -11.08
N ALA A 279 -0.10 -20.60 -10.15
CA ALA A 279 -0.80 -21.87 -10.21
C ALA A 279 -2.03 -21.83 -9.30
N ARG A 280 -3.18 -22.32 -9.78
CA ARG A 280 -4.45 -22.36 -9.08
C ARG A 280 -5.02 -23.76 -9.07
N ASN A 281 -5.68 -24.12 -8.00
CA ASN A 281 -6.46 -25.37 -7.93
C ASN A 281 -7.90 -25.08 -8.39
N GLN A 282 -8.19 -25.36 -9.65
CA GLN A 282 -9.51 -25.10 -10.28
C GLN A 282 -10.68 -25.72 -9.51
N ASP A 283 -10.48 -26.87 -8.87
CA ASP A 283 -11.53 -27.56 -8.11
C ASP A 283 -12.03 -26.76 -6.89
N LEU A 284 -11.29 -25.72 -6.48
CA LEU A 284 -11.62 -24.85 -5.34
C LEU A 284 -12.20 -23.49 -5.74
N TYR A 285 -12.47 -23.27 -7.03
CA TYR A 285 -13.10 -22.06 -7.55
C TYR A 285 -14.50 -22.38 -8.09
N GLU A 286 -15.41 -21.43 -7.95
CA GLU A 286 -16.75 -21.54 -8.50
C GLU A 286 -16.78 -21.22 -10.00
N ASP A 287 -15.90 -20.31 -10.43
CA ASP A 287 -15.77 -19.88 -11.81
C ASP A 287 -14.74 -20.72 -12.56
N ASP A 288 -14.90 -20.83 -13.89
CA ASP A 288 -13.91 -21.43 -14.78
C ASP A 288 -12.71 -20.47 -14.92
N ILE A 289 -11.62 -20.79 -14.24
CA ILE A 289 -10.38 -19.99 -14.22
C ILE A 289 -9.22 -20.80 -14.78
N ASP A 290 -8.21 -20.13 -15.29
CA ASP A 290 -6.98 -20.76 -15.73
C ASP A 290 -6.21 -21.39 -14.55
N GLU A 291 -5.90 -22.70 -14.65
CA GLU A 291 -5.04 -23.41 -13.68
C GLU A 291 -3.65 -22.79 -13.60
N LEU A 292 -3.15 -22.34 -14.74
CA LEU A 292 -1.84 -21.72 -14.88
C LEU A 292 -1.97 -20.35 -15.55
N SER A 293 -1.32 -19.34 -14.95
CA SER A 293 -1.16 -18.02 -15.56
C SER A 293 0.29 -17.59 -15.41
N ARG A 294 0.95 -17.33 -16.53
CA ARG A 294 2.34 -16.86 -16.57
C ARG A 294 2.45 -15.61 -17.40
N ASP A 295 3.15 -14.63 -16.85
CA ASP A 295 3.41 -13.37 -17.52
C ASP A 295 4.90 -13.06 -17.48
N TYR A 296 5.43 -12.52 -18.57
CA TYR A 296 6.72 -11.87 -18.54
C TYR A 296 6.62 -10.41 -18.95
N PHE A 297 7.47 -9.60 -18.38
CA PHE A 297 7.63 -8.20 -18.74
C PHE A 297 9.10 -7.84 -18.84
N VAL A 298 9.50 -7.25 -19.97
CA VAL A 298 10.85 -6.73 -20.20
C VAL A 298 10.75 -5.25 -20.51
N GLN A 299 11.55 -4.44 -19.84
CA GLN A 299 11.69 -3.02 -20.15
C GLN A 299 13.15 -2.65 -20.27
N LEU A 300 13.50 -1.98 -21.36
CA LEU A 300 14.80 -1.39 -21.61
C LEU A 300 14.65 0.13 -21.73
N LEU A 301 15.48 0.87 -21.03
CA LEU A 301 15.43 2.34 -21.03
C LEU A 301 16.85 2.90 -21.16
N PHE A 302 17.12 3.65 -22.22
CA PHE A 302 18.28 4.50 -22.32
C PHE A 302 17.88 5.95 -22.00
N SER A 303 18.65 6.62 -21.15
CA SER A 303 18.45 8.02 -20.80
C SER A 303 19.74 8.81 -20.99
N TYR A 304 19.60 9.97 -21.62
CA TYR A 304 20.68 10.94 -21.80
C TYR A 304 20.25 12.35 -21.40
N LYS A 305 20.89 12.89 -20.37
CA LYS A 305 20.69 14.24 -19.88
C LYS A 305 21.61 15.21 -20.62
N VAL A 306 21.09 15.92 -21.60
CA VAL A 306 21.83 16.91 -22.40
C VAL A 306 22.33 18.06 -21.50
N ASN A 307 21.40 18.57 -20.67
CA ASN A 307 21.65 19.60 -19.66
C ASN A 307 20.61 19.42 -18.52
N PRO A 308 20.66 20.21 -17.42
CA PRO A 308 19.70 20.09 -16.33
C PRO A 308 18.23 20.19 -16.73
N GLN A 309 17.95 20.85 -17.84
CA GLN A 309 16.59 21.16 -18.32
C GLN A 309 16.13 20.20 -19.44
N THR A 310 17.07 19.54 -20.13
CA THR A 310 16.77 18.73 -21.31
C THR A 310 17.21 17.28 -21.10
N VAL A 311 16.26 16.36 -21.14
CA VAL A 311 16.51 14.93 -21.03
C VAL A 311 15.88 14.20 -22.22
N PHE A 312 16.65 13.28 -22.76
CA PHE A 312 16.27 12.37 -23.82
C PHE A 312 16.05 10.96 -23.26
N PHE A 313 14.97 10.31 -23.70
CA PHE A 313 14.67 8.93 -23.36
C PHE A 313 14.39 8.11 -24.63
N LEU A 314 14.94 6.92 -24.69
CA LEU A 314 14.58 5.90 -25.64
C LEU A 314 14.23 4.63 -24.85
N GLY A 315 13.01 4.15 -24.98
CA GLY A 315 12.53 3.00 -24.25
C GLY A 315 11.92 1.92 -25.14
N TYR A 316 12.12 0.69 -24.75
CA TYR A 316 11.50 -0.50 -25.33
C TYR A 316 10.84 -1.30 -24.22
N SER A 317 9.64 -1.78 -24.46
CA SER A 317 8.98 -2.75 -23.59
C SER A 317 8.38 -3.89 -24.40
N ASP A 318 8.42 -5.08 -23.84
CA ASP A 318 7.87 -6.31 -24.37
C ASP A 318 7.20 -7.06 -23.22
N GLY A 319 6.02 -7.61 -23.46
CA GLY A 319 5.29 -8.43 -22.51
C GLY A 319 4.56 -9.55 -23.21
N GLY A 320 4.40 -10.66 -22.52
CA GLY A 320 3.68 -11.81 -23.03
C GLY A 320 3.05 -12.62 -21.92
N GLU A 321 2.08 -13.41 -22.30
CA GLU A 321 1.22 -14.21 -21.44
C GLU A 321 1.22 -15.66 -21.87
N GLU A 322 1.05 -16.57 -20.93
CA GLU A 322 0.85 -17.99 -21.09
C GLU A 322 -0.26 -18.47 -20.15
N ASN A 323 -1.13 -19.31 -20.63
CA ASN A 323 -2.09 -20.05 -19.80
C ASN A 323 -2.14 -21.51 -20.25
N GLN A 324 -3.06 -22.32 -19.72
CA GLN A 324 -3.19 -23.73 -20.05
C GLN A 324 -3.46 -24.00 -21.55
N ASP A 325 -4.06 -23.06 -22.26
CA ASP A 325 -4.48 -23.18 -23.65
C ASP A 325 -3.53 -22.50 -24.63
N ILE A 326 -2.77 -21.51 -24.16
CA ILE A 326 -1.91 -20.64 -24.97
C ILE A 326 -0.48 -20.69 -24.45
N SER A 327 0.45 -21.16 -25.26
CA SER A 327 1.89 -21.09 -24.96
C SER A 327 2.37 -19.64 -24.92
N LEU A 328 3.44 -19.36 -24.18
CA LEU A 328 4.00 -18.04 -23.97
C LEU A 328 4.08 -17.21 -25.25
N THR A 329 3.15 -16.26 -25.35
CA THR A 329 2.93 -15.45 -26.55
C THR A 329 3.09 -13.98 -26.22
N ALA A 330 3.83 -13.23 -27.03
CA ALA A 330 3.98 -11.79 -26.87
C ALA A 330 2.65 -11.08 -27.14
N THR A 331 2.13 -10.37 -26.14
CA THR A 331 0.83 -9.67 -26.20
C THR A 331 1.00 -8.16 -26.39
N ASN A 332 2.13 -7.60 -25.96
CA ASN A 332 2.38 -6.17 -26.04
C ASN A 332 3.85 -5.89 -26.36
N ARG A 333 4.08 -5.03 -27.34
CA ARG A 333 5.41 -4.54 -27.69
C ARG A 333 5.38 -3.07 -28.02
N SER A 334 6.24 -2.29 -27.36
CA SER A 334 6.25 -0.85 -27.48
C SER A 334 7.67 -0.30 -27.61
N LEU A 335 7.85 0.64 -28.51
CA LEU A 335 9.06 1.45 -28.62
C LEU A 335 8.64 2.91 -28.48
N PHE A 336 9.26 3.64 -27.57
CA PHE A 336 8.97 5.05 -27.37
C PHE A 336 10.23 5.90 -27.36
N PHE A 337 10.04 7.14 -27.80
CA PHE A 337 11.01 8.19 -27.77
C PHE A 337 10.39 9.41 -27.06
N LYS A 338 11.10 9.99 -26.10
CA LYS A 338 10.64 11.17 -25.36
C LYS A 338 11.76 12.17 -25.18
N ILE A 339 11.48 13.45 -25.45
CA ILE A 339 12.32 14.58 -25.05
C ILE A 339 11.55 15.37 -23.99
N GLY A 340 12.14 15.50 -22.80
CA GLY A 340 11.65 16.39 -21.75
C GLY A 340 12.49 17.69 -21.78
N TYR A 341 11.83 18.83 -21.74
CA TYR A 341 12.45 20.16 -21.62
C TYR A 341 11.76 20.94 -20.51
N ALA A 342 12.52 21.39 -19.52
CA ALA A 342 12.00 22.27 -18.48
C ALA A 342 12.31 23.72 -18.83
N TRP A 343 11.26 24.51 -18.98
CA TRP A 343 11.36 25.95 -19.21
C TRP A 343 11.51 26.65 -17.86
N THR A 344 12.64 27.37 -17.67
CA THR A 344 12.86 28.20 -16.47
C THR A 344 12.80 29.67 -16.89
N TRP A 345 12.02 30.42 -16.17
CA TRP A 345 11.88 31.89 -16.31
C TRP A 345 12.94 32.60 -15.47
#